data_b6192d9dd89fa1bcb4851cdc142db5a0
#
_entry.id   b6192d9dd89fa1bcb4851cdc142db5a0
#
_cell.length_a   1.000
_cell.length_b   1.000
_cell.length_c   1.000
_cell.angle_alpha   90.00
_cell.angle_beta   90.00
_cell.angle_gamma   90.00
#
_symmetry.space_group_name_H-M   'P 1'
#
loop_
_entity.id
_entity.type
_entity.pdbx_description
1 polymer ?
#
loop_
_entity_poly.entity_id
_entity_poly.type
_entity_poly.pdbx_seq_one_letter_code
_entity_poly.pdbx_strand_id
1 'polypeptide(L)'
;IKPALLKACRYLTEWRNRSKKDSLRGRGYGMIDGKVADPEDYFHQFMLNGYGYLGMKRMGEVFEAIGAEEAESLQKEAADWRNDIRESLERTMALSPVVPLGDGTWSPTAPPWTEAPGPRLLYQQAECFRSHGTFTVPDAMLGPMYLVFCEVIDPAEPVSDLLLKYHSELMFQENSTFSQPYYSRHNWLQAKKGMVKPFLSTYYHTMAPYADPGTYTFWEHLYKLSPHKTHEEANFLMETRWMLYMEDADTLNLFRVIPRRWMADGDRIELSGVQSYFGPLNVRAVSNVRNNRIEASVRCD
;
A
#
# COMPACT_ATOMS: atom_id res chain seq x y z
N ILE A 1 -29.16 2.46 0.12
CA ILE A 1 -27.74 2.16 0.00
C ILE A 1 -27.51 0.70 -0.44
N LYS A 2 -28.08 -0.34 0.25
CA LYS A 2 -27.86 -1.77 -0.06
C LYS A 2 -28.03 -2.11 -1.57
N PRO A 3 -29.10 -1.70 -2.30
CA PRO A 3 -29.24 -2.03 -3.73
C PRO A 3 -28.11 -1.47 -4.61
N ALA A 4 -27.59 -0.28 -4.29
CA ALA A 4 -26.50 0.34 -5.04
C ALA A 4 -25.17 -0.41 -4.82
N LEU A 5 -24.88 -0.83 -3.58
CA LEU A 5 -23.71 -1.62 -3.25
C LEU A 5 -23.73 -2.98 -3.95
N LEU A 6 -24.88 -3.67 -3.92
CA LEU A 6 -25.05 -4.94 -4.64
C LEU A 6 -24.90 -4.80 -6.15
N LYS A 7 -25.39 -3.69 -6.71
CA LYS A 7 -25.17 -3.40 -8.14
C LYS A 7 -23.68 -3.24 -8.45
N ALA A 8 -22.94 -2.55 -7.60
CA ALA A 8 -21.48 -2.39 -7.75
C ALA A 8 -20.75 -3.74 -7.66
N CYS A 9 -21.07 -4.56 -6.66
CA CYS A 9 -20.50 -5.91 -6.53
C CYS A 9 -20.77 -6.78 -7.75
N ARG A 10 -22.03 -6.80 -8.23
CA ARG A 10 -22.39 -7.54 -9.46
C ARG A 10 -21.61 -7.07 -10.67
N TYR A 11 -21.45 -5.75 -10.83
CA TYR A 11 -20.66 -5.20 -11.92
C TYR A 11 -19.20 -5.67 -11.88
N LEU A 12 -18.57 -5.67 -10.70
CA LEU A 12 -17.21 -6.16 -10.53
C LEU A 12 -17.11 -7.67 -10.85
N THR A 13 -18.06 -8.48 -10.41
CA THR A 13 -18.10 -9.91 -10.73
C THR A 13 -18.25 -10.13 -12.24
N GLU A 14 -19.15 -9.41 -12.90
CA GLU A 14 -19.32 -9.46 -14.35
C GLU A 14 -18.04 -9.05 -15.08
N TRP A 15 -17.35 -8.02 -14.60
CA TRP A 15 -16.08 -7.58 -15.17
C TRP A 15 -15.00 -8.64 -15.04
N ARG A 16 -14.81 -9.23 -13.86
CA ARG A 16 -13.90 -10.37 -13.65
C ARG A 16 -14.19 -11.55 -14.59
N ASN A 17 -15.46 -11.86 -14.78
CA ASN A 17 -15.88 -13.01 -15.61
C ASN A 17 -15.44 -12.86 -17.07
N ARG A 18 -15.18 -11.65 -17.56
CA ARG A 18 -14.64 -11.43 -18.92
C ARG A 18 -13.25 -12.03 -19.10
N SER A 19 -12.47 -12.08 -18.02
CA SER A 19 -11.11 -12.63 -17.99
C SER A 19 -11.04 -14.09 -17.54
N LYS A 20 -12.15 -14.74 -17.22
CA LYS A 20 -12.20 -16.18 -16.90
C LYS A 20 -12.11 -17.03 -18.17
N LYS A 21 -10.97 -16.96 -18.84
CA LYS A 21 -10.62 -17.69 -20.05
C LYS A 21 -9.40 -18.56 -19.76
N ASP A 22 -9.39 -19.83 -20.19
CA ASP A 22 -8.28 -20.75 -19.93
C ASP A 22 -6.93 -20.22 -20.44
N SER A 23 -6.91 -19.45 -21.53
CA SER A 23 -5.72 -18.80 -22.05
C SER A 23 -5.08 -17.76 -21.11
N LEU A 24 -5.85 -17.28 -20.11
CA LEU A 24 -5.40 -16.30 -19.12
C LEU A 24 -5.00 -16.93 -17.77
N ARG A 25 -5.04 -18.25 -17.63
CA ARG A 25 -4.64 -18.90 -16.38
C ARG A 25 -3.21 -18.54 -15.98
N GLY A 26 -3.05 -17.99 -14.76
CA GLY A 26 -1.80 -17.43 -14.27
C GLY A 26 -1.34 -16.17 -15.00
N ARG A 27 -2.20 -15.53 -15.81
CA ARG A 27 -1.90 -14.32 -16.58
C ARG A 27 -3.06 -13.31 -16.54
N GLY A 28 -3.75 -13.23 -15.41
CA GLY A 28 -4.92 -12.38 -15.24
C GLY A 28 -6.25 -13.11 -15.30
N TYR A 29 -6.29 -14.45 -15.24
CA TYR A 29 -7.55 -15.19 -15.14
C TYR A 29 -8.34 -14.72 -13.93
N GLY A 30 -9.62 -14.38 -14.13
CA GLY A 30 -10.47 -13.87 -13.07
C GLY A 30 -10.05 -12.52 -12.46
N MET A 31 -9.13 -11.82 -13.08
CA MET A 31 -8.78 -10.45 -12.74
C MET A 31 -9.55 -9.47 -13.63
N ILE A 32 -9.74 -8.25 -13.16
CA ILE A 32 -10.25 -7.17 -14.00
C ILE A 32 -9.09 -6.52 -14.76
N ASP A 33 -9.33 -6.23 -16.02
CA ASP A 33 -8.48 -5.44 -16.89
C ASP A 33 -8.93 -3.98 -16.88
N GLY A 34 -8.03 -3.04 -16.94
CA GLY A 34 -8.43 -1.64 -16.97
C GLY A 34 -7.30 -0.66 -16.75
N LYS A 35 -7.68 0.61 -16.81
CA LYS A 35 -6.79 1.72 -16.50
C LYS A 35 -6.84 2.04 -15.01
N VAL A 36 -5.67 2.36 -14.45
CA VAL A 36 -5.56 3.03 -13.17
C VAL A 36 -4.68 4.26 -13.40
N ALA A 37 -5.14 5.43 -13.06
CA ALA A 37 -4.42 6.67 -13.33
C ALA A 37 -4.02 6.81 -14.81
N ASP A 38 -2.75 6.86 -15.15
CA ASP A 38 -2.26 7.29 -16.44
C ASP A 38 -1.78 6.24 -17.44
N PRO A 39 -1.53 4.96 -17.16
CA PRO A 39 -1.33 4.05 -18.27
C PRO A 39 -2.54 4.07 -19.19
N GLU A 40 -2.33 4.35 -20.45
CA GLU A 40 -3.43 4.39 -21.42
C GLU A 40 -3.93 3.00 -21.79
N ASP A 41 -3.13 1.99 -21.48
CA ASP A 41 -3.39 0.60 -21.83
C ASP A 41 -4.24 -0.12 -20.80
N TYR A 42 -4.99 -1.11 -21.25
CA TYR A 42 -5.81 -1.99 -20.42
C TYR A 42 -5.01 -3.22 -20.04
N PHE A 43 -4.55 -3.25 -18.78
CA PHE A 43 -3.79 -4.37 -18.22
C PHE A 43 -4.49 -4.98 -17.00
N HIS A 44 -4.17 -6.23 -16.68
CA HIS A 44 -4.54 -6.88 -15.43
C HIS A 44 -3.61 -6.39 -14.31
N GLN A 45 -3.85 -5.17 -13.83
CA GLN A 45 -2.99 -4.49 -12.87
C GLN A 45 -3.22 -4.99 -11.45
N PHE A 46 -2.13 -5.19 -10.71
CA PHE A 46 -2.20 -5.68 -9.33
C PHE A 46 -2.86 -4.66 -8.38
N MET A 47 -2.60 -3.36 -8.52
CA MET A 47 -3.27 -2.35 -7.73
C MET A 47 -4.80 -2.36 -7.95
N LEU A 48 -5.23 -2.34 -9.19
CA LEU A 48 -6.66 -2.35 -9.55
C LEU A 48 -7.37 -3.57 -8.96
N ASN A 49 -6.75 -4.74 -9.10
CA ASN A 49 -7.29 -6.00 -8.60
C ASN A 49 -7.23 -6.10 -7.08
N GLY A 50 -6.19 -5.58 -6.44
CA GLY A 50 -6.09 -5.47 -4.98
C GLY A 50 -7.24 -4.67 -4.39
N TYR A 51 -7.50 -3.48 -4.91
CA TYR A 51 -8.62 -2.65 -4.46
C TYR A 51 -9.98 -3.26 -4.76
N GLY A 52 -10.14 -3.87 -5.94
CA GLY A 52 -11.39 -4.57 -6.30
C GLY A 52 -11.69 -5.72 -5.33
N TYR A 53 -10.68 -6.54 -5.05
CA TYR A 53 -10.77 -7.61 -4.06
C TYR A 53 -11.12 -7.06 -2.66
N LEU A 54 -10.39 -6.05 -2.18
CA LEU A 54 -10.62 -5.45 -0.86
C LEU A 54 -12.04 -4.92 -0.75
N GLY A 55 -12.53 -4.22 -1.78
CA GLY A 55 -13.91 -3.74 -1.84
C GLY A 55 -14.92 -4.88 -1.73
N MET A 56 -14.73 -5.96 -2.47
CA MET A 56 -15.62 -7.14 -2.43
C MET A 56 -15.59 -7.81 -1.06
N LYS A 57 -14.40 -7.99 -0.48
CA LYS A 57 -14.21 -8.53 0.88
C LYS A 57 -14.95 -7.69 1.92
N ARG A 58 -14.75 -6.37 1.93
CA ARG A 58 -15.44 -5.46 2.86
C ARG A 58 -16.95 -5.48 2.69
N MET A 59 -17.45 -5.64 1.47
CA MET A 59 -18.89 -5.81 1.24
C MET A 59 -19.39 -7.12 1.85
N GLY A 60 -18.68 -8.22 1.69
CA GLY A 60 -19.01 -9.49 2.34
C GLY A 60 -19.11 -9.35 3.87
N GLU A 61 -18.12 -8.70 4.49
CA GLU A 61 -18.08 -8.43 5.93
C GLU A 61 -19.25 -7.56 6.41
N VAL A 62 -19.53 -6.46 5.69
CA VAL A 62 -20.65 -5.55 6.01
C VAL A 62 -22.01 -6.28 5.88
N PHE A 63 -22.20 -7.06 4.82
CA PHE A 63 -23.43 -7.79 4.61
C PHE A 63 -23.64 -8.91 5.64
N GLU A 64 -22.57 -9.56 6.08
CA GLU A 64 -22.61 -10.51 7.18
C GLU A 64 -23.01 -9.83 8.49
N ALA A 65 -22.41 -8.68 8.83
CA ALA A 65 -22.70 -7.93 10.04
C ALA A 65 -24.17 -7.47 10.14
N ILE A 66 -24.85 -7.26 9.01
CA ILE A 66 -26.28 -6.91 8.97
C ILE A 66 -27.19 -8.11 8.72
N GLY A 67 -26.67 -9.34 8.71
CA GLY A 67 -27.43 -10.56 8.51
C GLY A 67 -28.05 -10.69 7.11
N ALA A 68 -27.40 -10.14 6.08
CA ALA A 68 -27.92 -10.19 4.71
C ALA A 68 -27.61 -11.53 4.01
N GLU A 69 -28.56 -12.04 3.25
CA GLU A 69 -28.45 -13.33 2.54
C GLU A 69 -27.33 -13.38 1.50
N GLU A 70 -26.93 -12.22 0.99
CA GLU A 70 -25.90 -12.13 -0.04
C GLU A 70 -24.46 -12.24 0.52
N ALA A 71 -24.26 -12.21 1.83
CA ALA A 71 -22.96 -12.20 2.49
C ALA A 71 -22.05 -13.35 2.05
N GLU A 72 -22.55 -14.59 2.13
CA GLU A 72 -21.80 -15.79 1.79
C GLU A 72 -21.33 -15.77 0.32
N SER A 73 -22.18 -15.34 -0.60
CA SER A 73 -21.84 -15.26 -2.02
C SER A 73 -20.76 -14.22 -2.31
N LEU A 74 -20.79 -13.08 -1.61
CA LEU A 74 -19.77 -12.03 -1.74
C LEU A 74 -18.42 -12.45 -1.14
N GLN A 75 -18.45 -13.13 0.01
CA GLN A 75 -17.26 -13.68 0.63
C GLN A 75 -16.59 -14.73 -0.25
N LYS A 76 -17.38 -15.62 -0.84
CA LYS A 76 -16.89 -16.62 -1.80
C LYS A 76 -16.26 -15.95 -3.03
N GLU A 77 -16.95 -14.97 -3.62
CA GLU A 77 -16.43 -14.23 -4.77
C GLU A 77 -15.11 -13.51 -4.43
N ALA A 78 -15.00 -12.93 -3.24
CA ALA A 78 -13.75 -12.33 -2.78
C ALA A 78 -12.63 -13.38 -2.63
N ALA A 79 -12.92 -14.54 -2.04
CA ALA A 79 -11.95 -15.61 -1.88
C ALA A 79 -11.45 -16.16 -3.23
N ASP A 80 -12.38 -16.37 -4.18
CA ASP A 80 -12.02 -16.79 -5.54
C ASP A 80 -11.14 -15.74 -6.24
N TRP A 81 -11.48 -14.44 -6.09
CA TRP A 81 -10.67 -13.36 -6.65
C TRP A 81 -9.26 -13.30 -6.05
N ARG A 82 -9.16 -13.46 -4.73
CA ARG A 82 -7.85 -13.53 -4.06
C ARG A 82 -6.98 -14.65 -4.63
N ASN A 83 -7.54 -15.82 -4.85
CA ASN A 83 -6.81 -16.95 -5.41
C ASN A 83 -6.34 -16.70 -6.86
N ASP A 84 -7.21 -16.13 -7.70
CA ASP A 84 -6.88 -15.79 -9.08
C ASP A 84 -5.74 -14.75 -9.17
N ILE A 85 -5.76 -13.74 -8.27
CA ILE A 85 -4.69 -12.73 -8.17
C ILE A 85 -3.38 -13.39 -7.75
N ARG A 86 -3.41 -14.25 -6.74
CA ARG A 86 -2.21 -14.92 -6.20
C ARG A 86 -1.56 -15.82 -7.23
N GLU A 87 -2.36 -16.64 -7.92
CA GLU A 87 -1.85 -17.49 -9.01
C GLU A 87 -1.18 -16.65 -10.11
N SER A 88 -1.80 -15.55 -10.48
CA SER A 88 -1.26 -14.62 -11.48
C SER A 88 0.04 -13.94 -11.01
N LEU A 89 0.13 -13.54 -9.74
CA LEU A 89 1.35 -12.96 -9.18
C LEU A 89 2.49 -13.97 -9.15
N GLU A 90 2.26 -15.17 -8.63
CA GLU A 90 3.26 -16.23 -8.54
C GLU A 90 3.85 -16.56 -9.92
N ARG A 91 2.99 -16.73 -10.92
CA ARG A 91 3.44 -16.95 -12.29
C ARG A 91 4.19 -15.76 -12.88
N THR A 92 3.70 -14.55 -12.66
CA THR A 92 4.34 -13.35 -13.19
C THR A 92 5.73 -13.16 -12.59
N MET A 93 5.88 -13.36 -11.28
CA MET A 93 7.19 -13.32 -10.61
C MET A 93 8.11 -14.44 -11.08
N ALA A 94 7.59 -15.66 -11.28
CA ALA A 94 8.38 -16.79 -11.78
C ALA A 94 8.91 -16.59 -13.22
N LEU A 95 8.21 -15.80 -14.02
CA LEU A 95 8.62 -15.45 -15.40
C LEU A 95 9.51 -14.18 -15.44
N SER A 96 9.56 -13.43 -14.34
CA SER A 96 10.31 -12.19 -14.27
C SER A 96 11.80 -12.43 -13.95
N PRO A 97 12.69 -11.55 -14.41
CA PRO A 97 14.11 -11.70 -14.12
C PRO A 97 14.38 -11.59 -12.62
N VAL A 98 15.41 -12.31 -12.18
CA VAL A 98 16.00 -12.16 -10.85
C VAL A 98 17.15 -11.17 -10.96
N VAL A 99 17.22 -10.19 -10.08
CA VAL A 99 18.21 -9.12 -10.11
C VAL A 99 19.05 -9.11 -8.85
N PRO A 100 20.34 -8.72 -8.95
CA PRO A 100 21.19 -8.53 -7.79
C PRO A 100 20.77 -7.27 -7.01
N LEU A 101 20.87 -7.33 -5.69
CA LEU A 101 20.61 -6.22 -4.79
C LEU A 101 21.91 -5.71 -4.17
N GLY A 102 21.88 -4.51 -3.59
CA GLY A 102 23.04 -3.86 -3.01
C GLY A 102 23.67 -4.60 -1.81
N ASP A 103 22.90 -5.45 -1.14
CA ASP A 103 23.38 -6.29 -0.03
C ASP A 103 24.03 -7.61 -0.48
N GLY A 104 24.21 -7.81 -1.79
CA GLY A 104 24.79 -9.04 -2.36
C GLY A 104 23.81 -10.21 -2.48
N THR A 105 22.54 -10.02 -2.16
CA THR A 105 21.49 -11.02 -2.40
C THR A 105 20.82 -10.81 -3.76
N TRP A 106 19.92 -11.72 -4.11
CA TRP A 106 19.14 -11.65 -5.35
C TRP A 106 17.66 -11.63 -5.02
N SER A 107 16.88 -10.87 -5.78
CA SER A 107 15.43 -10.79 -5.63
C SER A 107 14.72 -11.02 -6.96
N PRO A 108 13.61 -11.78 -6.98
CA PRO A 108 12.71 -11.76 -8.11
C PRO A 108 12.14 -10.34 -8.28
N THR A 109 11.95 -9.94 -9.52
CA THR A 109 11.26 -8.69 -9.83
C THR A 109 9.74 -8.92 -9.86
N ALA A 110 8.99 -7.88 -9.60
CA ALA A 110 7.54 -7.93 -9.48
C ALA A 110 6.91 -6.79 -10.29
N PRO A 111 6.48 -7.05 -11.53
CA PRO A 111 5.90 -6.03 -12.40
C PRO A 111 4.53 -5.57 -11.93
N PRO A 112 4.05 -4.39 -12.38
CA PRO A 112 2.78 -3.82 -11.97
C PRO A 112 1.54 -4.57 -12.52
N TRP A 113 1.70 -5.41 -13.53
CA TRP A 113 0.64 -6.18 -14.18
C TRP A 113 1.14 -7.50 -14.78
N THR A 114 0.21 -8.36 -15.14
CA THR A 114 0.53 -9.74 -15.55
C THR A 114 1.11 -9.87 -16.96
N GLU A 115 0.97 -8.86 -17.80
CA GLU A 115 1.40 -8.85 -19.20
C GLU A 115 2.87 -8.53 -19.40
N ALA A 116 3.54 -7.97 -18.37
CA ALA A 116 4.96 -7.62 -18.44
C ALA A 116 5.81 -8.51 -17.52
N PRO A 117 6.76 -9.28 -18.02
CA PRO A 117 7.63 -10.09 -17.19
C PRO A 117 8.81 -9.26 -16.65
N GLY A 118 8.66 -8.65 -15.48
CA GLY A 118 9.71 -7.88 -14.81
C GLY A 118 9.50 -6.37 -14.79
N PRO A 119 10.50 -5.60 -14.36
CA PRO A 119 10.41 -4.16 -14.30
C PRO A 119 10.02 -3.57 -15.64
N ARG A 120 9.05 -2.70 -15.64
CA ARG A 120 8.56 -2.05 -16.87
C ARG A 120 9.68 -1.39 -17.68
N LEU A 121 10.64 -0.81 -16.97
CA LEU A 121 11.82 -0.19 -17.58
C LEU A 121 12.57 -1.11 -18.56
N LEU A 122 12.59 -2.43 -18.32
CA LEU A 122 13.33 -3.38 -19.14
C LEU A 122 12.60 -3.78 -20.43
N TYR A 123 11.28 -3.57 -20.50
CA TYR A 123 10.43 -4.15 -21.54
C TYR A 123 9.64 -3.14 -22.35
N GLN A 124 9.62 -1.88 -21.94
CA GLN A 124 8.86 -0.86 -22.66
C GLN A 124 9.73 -0.06 -23.62
N GLN A 125 9.18 0.23 -24.78
CA GLN A 125 9.76 1.18 -25.72
C GLN A 125 9.72 2.59 -25.10
N ALA A 126 10.69 3.45 -25.51
CA ALA A 126 10.87 4.79 -24.95
C ALA A 126 9.61 5.67 -24.95
N GLU A 127 8.68 5.44 -25.85
CA GLU A 127 7.40 6.16 -25.93
C GLU A 127 6.48 5.92 -24.72
N CYS A 128 6.60 4.77 -24.10
CA CYS A 128 5.81 4.40 -22.92
C CYS A 128 6.28 5.04 -21.62
N PHE A 129 7.45 5.68 -21.61
CA PHE A 129 7.97 6.43 -20.47
C PHE A 129 7.30 7.78 -20.23
N ARG A 130 6.44 8.21 -21.12
CA ARG A 130 5.81 9.53 -21.06
C ARG A 130 4.74 9.67 -20.00
N SER A 131 4.20 8.58 -19.50
CA SER A 131 3.30 8.65 -18.36
C SER A 131 4.10 8.86 -17.06
N HIS A 132 4.01 10.04 -16.49
CA HIS A 132 4.56 10.47 -15.20
C HIS A 132 6.06 10.82 -15.11
N GLY A 133 6.81 10.85 -16.19
CA GLY A 133 8.16 11.43 -16.20
C GLY A 133 9.24 10.67 -15.43
N THR A 134 8.96 9.48 -14.86
CA THR A 134 9.96 8.65 -14.20
C THR A 134 9.74 7.16 -14.48
N PHE A 135 10.85 6.42 -14.55
CA PHE A 135 10.86 5.00 -14.90
C PHE A 135 10.24 4.09 -13.85
N THR A 136 10.26 4.51 -12.61
CA THR A 136 9.86 3.70 -11.46
C THR A 136 8.42 3.90 -11.06
N VAL A 137 7.77 4.97 -11.52
CA VAL A 137 6.43 5.34 -11.08
C VAL A 137 5.39 4.25 -11.35
N PRO A 138 5.26 3.66 -12.55
CA PRO A 138 4.27 2.62 -12.76
C PRO A 138 4.49 1.38 -11.91
N ASP A 139 5.74 0.93 -11.75
CA ASP A 139 6.06 -0.22 -10.91
C ASP A 139 5.74 0.04 -9.44
N ALA A 140 6.03 1.24 -8.95
CA ALA A 140 5.75 1.66 -7.58
C ALA A 140 4.26 1.92 -7.33
N MET A 141 3.58 2.63 -8.25
CA MET A 141 2.18 3.03 -8.12
C MET A 141 1.19 1.90 -8.29
N LEU A 142 1.47 0.97 -9.20
CA LEU A 142 0.51 -0.04 -9.66
C LEU A 142 0.93 -1.45 -9.26
N GLY A 143 2.08 -1.56 -8.62
CA GLY A 143 2.78 -2.79 -8.37
C GLY A 143 2.18 -3.68 -7.28
N PRO A 144 2.75 -4.89 -7.12
CA PRO A 144 2.24 -5.91 -6.21
C PRO A 144 2.29 -5.56 -4.73
N MET A 145 2.97 -4.48 -4.32
CA MET A 145 2.93 -3.98 -2.94
C MET A 145 1.50 -3.64 -2.51
N TYR A 146 0.66 -3.21 -3.44
CA TYR A 146 -0.77 -3.02 -3.17
C TYR A 146 -1.50 -4.29 -2.78
N LEU A 147 -1.01 -5.46 -3.20
CA LEU A 147 -1.62 -6.72 -2.79
C LEU A 147 -1.42 -7.00 -1.30
N VAL A 148 -0.32 -6.53 -0.73
CA VAL A 148 -0.09 -6.60 0.72
C VAL A 148 -0.99 -5.58 1.43
N PHE A 149 -1.02 -4.34 0.95
CA PHE A 149 -1.87 -3.28 1.49
C PHE A 149 -3.36 -3.63 1.42
N CYS A 150 -3.80 -4.27 0.35
CA CYS A 150 -5.19 -4.70 0.12
C CYS A 150 -5.51 -6.10 0.70
N GLU A 151 -4.66 -6.67 1.54
CA GLU A 151 -4.92 -7.93 2.24
C GLU A 151 -5.04 -9.19 1.34
N VAL A 152 -4.57 -9.13 0.10
CA VAL A 152 -4.44 -10.30 -0.77
C VAL A 152 -3.30 -11.19 -0.26
N ILE A 153 -2.21 -10.56 0.18
CA ILE A 153 -1.02 -11.17 0.77
C ILE A 153 -0.94 -10.69 2.22
N ASP A 154 -0.70 -11.63 3.14
CA ASP A 154 -0.48 -11.26 4.53
C ASP A 154 0.90 -10.61 4.71
N PRO A 155 1.02 -9.52 5.48
CA PRO A 155 2.31 -8.92 5.83
C PRO A 155 3.35 -9.89 6.40
N ALA A 156 2.93 -10.98 7.04
CA ALA A 156 3.81 -12.01 7.59
C ALA A 156 4.29 -13.04 6.56
N GLU A 157 3.70 -13.09 5.38
CA GLU A 157 4.13 -14.02 4.33
C GLU A 157 5.52 -13.65 3.78
N PRO A 158 6.40 -14.62 3.48
CA PRO A 158 7.74 -14.34 2.94
C PRO A 158 7.74 -13.53 1.66
N VAL A 159 6.74 -13.68 0.81
CA VAL A 159 6.60 -12.91 -0.43
C VAL A 159 6.46 -11.40 -0.16
N SER A 160 5.86 -11.01 0.99
CA SER A 160 5.78 -9.60 1.37
C SER A 160 7.15 -8.98 1.64
N ASP A 161 8.10 -9.77 2.20
CA ASP A 161 9.47 -9.32 2.41
C ASP A 161 10.24 -9.16 1.08
N LEU A 162 10.03 -10.08 0.13
CA LEU A 162 10.61 -9.98 -1.21
C LEU A 162 10.09 -8.72 -1.93
N LEU A 163 8.78 -8.47 -1.89
CA LEU A 163 8.18 -7.27 -2.49
C LEU A 163 8.71 -5.99 -1.84
N LEU A 164 8.79 -5.96 -0.50
CA LEU A 164 9.31 -4.80 0.21
C LEU A 164 10.77 -4.53 -0.13
N LYS A 165 11.59 -5.58 -0.19
CA LYS A 165 13.01 -5.49 -0.53
C LYS A 165 13.21 -4.99 -1.96
N TYR A 166 12.46 -5.56 -2.92
CA TYR A 166 12.45 -5.12 -4.31
C TYR A 166 12.10 -3.63 -4.44
N HIS A 167 11.03 -3.19 -3.77
CA HIS A 167 10.63 -1.79 -3.76
C HIS A 167 11.68 -0.88 -3.13
N SER A 168 12.22 -1.24 -1.97
CA SER A 168 13.15 -0.39 -1.22
C SER A 168 14.48 -0.18 -1.96
N GLU A 169 14.98 -1.19 -2.65
CA GLU A 169 16.29 -1.12 -3.29
C GLU A 169 16.23 -0.69 -4.77
N LEU A 170 15.22 -1.11 -5.50
CA LEU A 170 15.14 -0.87 -6.94
C LEU A 170 14.21 0.30 -7.31
N MET A 171 13.10 0.46 -6.58
CA MET A 171 12.09 1.46 -6.92
C MET A 171 12.30 2.78 -6.18
N PHE A 172 12.89 2.72 -4.99
CA PHE A 172 13.02 3.86 -4.07
C PHE A 172 14.46 4.19 -3.68
N GLN A 173 15.46 3.60 -4.30
CA GLN A 173 16.86 3.89 -4.03
C GLN A 173 17.11 4.15 -2.52
N GLU A 174 17.16 3.10 -1.74
CA GLU A 174 17.34 3.16 -0.29
C GLU A 174 16.26 3.97 0.45
N ASN A 175 15.00 3.78 0.05
CA ASN A 175 13.84 4.47 0.59
C ASN A 175 13.70 5.95 0.18
N SER A 176 14.30 6.35 -0.92
CA SER A 176 14.08 7.66 -1.55
C SER A 176 13.42 7.48 -2.91
N THR A 177 12.43 8.29 -3.21
CA THR A 177 11.72 8.25 -4.50
C THR A 177 11.90 9.53 -5.29
N PHE A 178 11.75 9.42 -6.60
CA PHE A 178 11.86 10.57 -7.52
C PHE A 178 10.54 11.24 -7.84
N SER A 179 9.43 10.56 -7.61
CA SER A 179 8.09 11.07 -7.94
C SER A 179 7.02 10.29 -7.21
N GLN A 180 5.93 10.96 -6.88
CA GLN A 180 4.72 10.35 -6.31
C GLN A 180 4.99 9.32 -5.19
N PRO A 181 5.76 9.69 -4.17
CA PRO A 181 6.31 8.75 -3.18
C PRO A 181 5.26 7.97 -2.41
N TYR A 182 4.09 8.55 -2.24
CA TYR A 182 3.03 8.01 -1.40
C TYR A 182 2.18 6.93 -2.06
N TYR A 183 2.36 6.67 -3.35
CA TYR A 183 1.57 5.66 -4.04
C TYR A 183 2.02 4.22 -3.77
N SER A 184 3.29 3.97 -3.44
CA SER A 184 3.84 2.62 -3.39
C SER A 184 3.37 1.76 -2.22
N ARG A 185 2.91 2.37 -1.13
CA ARG A 185 2.52 1.69 0.13
C ARG A 185 3.62 0.89 0.83
N HIS A 186 4.88 0.96 0.39
CA HIS A 186 5.95 0.21 1.05
C HIS A 186 6.21 0.69 2.48
N ASN A 187 6.09 1.98 2.75
CA ASN A 187 6.19 2.57 4.08
C ASN A 187 5.09 2.09 5.03
N TRP A 188 3.87 1.82 4.55
CA TRP A 188 2.84 1.17 5.34
C TRP A 188 3.31 -0.20 5.86
N LEU A 189 3.92 -1.01 5.00
CA LEU A 189 4.44 -2.31 5.39
C LEU A 189 5.64 -2.18 6.33
N GLN A 190 6.52 -1.19 6.13
CA GLN A 190 7.60 -0.88 7.06
C GLN A 190 7.05 -0.55 8.46
N ALA A 191 5.98 0.24 8.55
CA ALA A 191 5.30 0.52 9.83
C ALA A 191 4.71 -0.75 10.45
N LYS A 192 4.00 -1.57 9.67
CA LYS A 192 3.44 -2.87 10.09
C LYS A 192 4.51 -3.81 10.65
N LYS A 193 5.69 -3.84 10.04
CA LYS A 193 6.82 -4.67 10.48
C LYS A 193 7.68 -4.03 11.58
N GLY A 194 7.37 -2.80 12.01
CA GLY A 194 8.17 -2.08 13.03
C GLY A 194 9.58 -1.71 12.55
N MET A 195 9.77 -1.52 11.26
CA MET A 195 11.06 -1.18 10.64
C MET A 195 11.33 0.32 10.80
N VAL A 196 11.73 0.76 12.01
CA VAL A 196 11.84 2.17 12.39
C VAL A 196 12.74 2.98 11.45
N LYS A 197 13.97 2.52 11.21
CA LYS A 197 14.93 3.29 10.38
C LYS A 197 14.49 3.41 8.92
N PRO A 198 14.11 2.33 8.22
CA PRO A 198 13.59 2.44 6.86
C PRO A 198 12.34 3.33 6.76
N PHE A 199 11.39 3.16 7.69
CA PHE A 199 10.19 3.98 7.73
C PHE A 199 10.52 5.48 7.87
N LEU A 200 11.36 5.84 8.84
CA LEU A 200 11.76 7.24 9.05
C LEU A 200 12.57 7.80 7.87
N SER A 201 13.42 6.98 7.26
CA SER A 201 14.13 7.36 6.04
C SER A 201 13.13 7.71 4.93
N THR A 202 12.17 6.84 4.64
CA THR A 202 11.12 7.11 3.65
C THR A 202 10.32 8.36 3.99
N TYR A 203 9.84 8.48 5.23
CA TYR A 203 9.02 9.61 5.69
C TYR A 203 9.73 10.96 5.50
N TYR A 204 10.96 11.09 5.96
CA TYR A 204 11.70 12.35 5.87
C TYR A 204 12.24 12.63 4.46
N HIS A 205 12.70 11.62 3.73
CA HIS A 205 13.14 11.78 2.35
C HIS A 205 11.98 12.10 1.40
N THR A 206 10.78 11.72 1.76
CA THR A 206 9.57 12.10 1.03
C THR A 206 9.14 13.52 1.38
N MET A 207 9.12 13.85 2.66
CA MET A 207 8.70 15.17 3.13
C MET A 207 9.65 16.28 2.63
N ALA A 208 10.95 16.11 2.78
CA ALA A 208 11.93 17.18 2.56
C ALA A 208 11.91 17.78 1.13
N PRO A 209 11.91 16.99 0.04
CA PRO A 209 11.89 17.55 -1.31
C PRO A 209 10.50 17.94 -1.81
N TYR A 210 9.43 17.37 -1.27
CA TYR A 210 8.07 17.56 -1.77
C TYR A 210 7.26 18.57 -0.98
N ALA A 211 7.59 18.81 0.29
CA ALA A 211 6.92 19.85 1.06
C ALA A 211 7.33 21.24 0.58
N ASP A 212 6.36 22.10 0.39
CA ASP A 212 6.58 23.53 0.11
C ASP A 212 6.50 24.32 1.43
N PRO A 213 7.64 24.88 1.89
CA PRO A 213 7.67 25.60 3.17
C PRO A 213 6.92 26.96 3.12
N GLY A 214 6.63 27.48 1.93
CA GLY A 214 5.90 28.73 1.76
C GLY A 214 4.39 28.57 1.84
N THR A 215 3.88 27.42 1.39
CA THR A 215 2.43 27.13 1.37
C THR A 215 2.01 26.04 2.34
N TYR A 216 2.98 25.31 2.92
CA TYR A 216 2.73 24.13 3.78
C TYR A 216 1.91 23.03 3.10
N THR A 217 2.10 22.88 1.79
CA THR A 217 1.48 21.84 0.95
C THR A 217 2.53 20.96 0.31
N PHE A 218 2.11 20.00 -0.51
CA PHE A 218 3.02 19.08 -1.18
C PHE A 218 2.98 19.25 -2.69
N TRP A 219 4.15 19.07 -3.32
CA TRP A 219 4.30 18.89 -4.75
C TRP A 219 4.09 17.43 -5.13
N GLU A 220 3.55 17.20 -6.33
CA GLU A 220 3.43 15.85 -6.87
C GLU A 220 4.79 15.28 -7.29
N HIS A 221 5.65 16.15 -7.83
CA HIS A 221 6.92 15.76 -8.44
C HIS A 221 8.09 16.51 -7.83
N LEU A 222 9.27 15.86 -7.79
CA LEU A 222 10.51 16.44 -7.29
C LEU A 222 10.91 17.75 -8.02
N TYR A 223 10.55 17.88 -9.29
CA TYR A 223 10.79 19.09 -10.09
C TYR A 223 9.70 20.16 -9.91
N LYS A 224 8.94 20.09 -8.84
CA LYS A 224 7.94 21.09 -8.42
C LYS A 224 6.88 21.42 -9.47
N LEU A 225 6.34 20.40 -10.11
CA LEU A 225 5.12 20.50 -10.90
C LEU A 225 3.92 20.03 -10.08
N SER A 226 2.75 20.62 -10.39
CA SER A 226 1.48 20.31 -9.74
C SER A 226 1.53 20.51 -8.21
N PRO A 227 1.49 21.77 -7.72
CA PRO A 227 1.43 22.09 -6.32
C PRO A 227 0.06 21.71 -5.70
N HIS A 228 0.00 21.69 -4.37
CA HIS A 228 -1.24 21.45 -3.62
C HIS A 228 -1.88 20.08 -3.94
N LYS A 229 -1.06 19.05 -3.98
CA LYS A 229 -1.54 17.68 -4.24
C LYS A 229 -2.13 17.07 -2.98
N THR A 230 -3.44 17.07 -2.90
CA THR A 230 -4.21 16.57 -1.75
C THR A 230 -3.93 15.11 -1.40
N HIS A 231 -3.58 14.28 -2.37
CA HIS A 231 -3.27 12.87 -2.07
C HIS A 231 -1.88 12.69 -1.44
N GLU A 232 -0.88 13.50 -1.77
CA GLU A 232 0.40 13.55 -1.05
C GLU A 232 0.19 14.05 0.37
N GLU A 233 -0.59 15.11 0.55
CA GLU A 233 -0.94 15.64 1.87
C GLU A 233 -1.68 14.61 2.72
N ALA A 234 -2.66 13.93 2.14
CA ALA A 234 -3.42 12.88 2.82
C ALA A 234 -2.52 11.69 3.23
N ASN A 235 -1.62 11.26 2.35
CA ASN A 235 -0.70 10.18 2.67
C ASN A 235 0.33 10.57 3.72
N PHE A 236 0.85 11.80 3.69
CA PHE A 236 1.72 12.33 4.76
C PHE A 236 1.01 12.30 6.12
N LEU A 237 -0.26 12.69 6.17
CA LEU A 237 -1.08 12.59 7.39
C LEU A 237 -1.28 11.13 7.82
N MET A 238 -1.52 10.22 6.87
CA MET A 238 -1.64 8.79 7.16
C MET A 238 -0.33 8.19 7.71
N GLU A 239 0.81 8.54 7.13
CA GLU A 239 2.11 8.11 7.63
C GLU A 239 2.40 8.63 9.04
N THR A 240 2.09 9.90 9.30
CA THR A 240 2.19 10.49 10.63
C THR A 240 1.28 9.76 11.63
N ARG A 241 0.07 9.43 11.22
CA ARG A 241 -0.85 8.61 12.02
C ARG A 241 -0.27 7.23 12.34
N TRP A 242 0.28 6.53 11.34
CA TRP A 242 0.88 5.21 11.56
C TRP A 242 2.08 5.24 12.51
N MET A 243 2.84 6.34 12.54
CA MET A 243 3.87 6.53 13.56
C MET A 243 3.27 6.61 14.97
N LEU A 244 2.19 7.35 15.13
CA LEU A 244 1.57 7.64 16.42
C LEU A 244 0.68 6.49 16.89
N TYR A 245 -0.19 6.00 16.01
CA TYR A 245 -1.05 4.85 16.27
C TYR A 245 -1.46 4.16 14.97
N MET A 246 -1.53 2.84 15.00
CA MET A 246 -1.86 2.00 13.85
C MET A 246 -2.62 0.77 14.31
N GLU A 247 -3.79 0.57 13.75
CA GLU A 247 -4.57 -0.63 13.97
C GLU A 247 -4.01 -1.81 13.16
N ASP A 248 -4.05 -2.98 13.78
CA ASP A 248 -3.64 -4.25 13.18
C ASP A 248 -4.57 -5.36 13.69
N ALA A 249 -5.59 -5.68 12.91
CA ALA A 249 -6.71 -6.52 13.32
C ALA A 249 -7.35 -6.02 14.62
N ASP A 250 -7.28 -6.79 15.70
CA ASP A 250 -7.78 -6.47 17.03
C ASP A 250 -6.76 -5.75 17.95
N THR A 251 -5.63 -5.35 17.39
CA THR A 251 -4.53 -4.74 18.13
C THR A 251 -4.34 -3.28 17.74
N LEU A 252 -4.18 -2.41 18.74
CA LEU A 252 -3.77 -1.03 18.57
C LEU A 252 -2.27 -0.87 18.89
N ASN A 253 -1.46 -0.64 17.87
CA ASN A 253 -0.04 -0.34 18.04
C ASN A 253 0.15 1.15 18.30
N LEU A 254 0.86 1.50 19.36
CA LEU A 254 1.19 2.88 19.69
C LEU A 254 2.69 3.12 19.52
N PHE A 255 3.05 4.23 18.89
CA PHE A 255 4.42 4.75 18.78
C PHE A 255 5.43 3.78 18.15
N ARG A 256 4.97 2.86 17.30
CA ARG A 256 5.77 1.74 16.81
C ARG A 256 6.98 2.17 15.98
N VAL A 257 6.87 3.24 15.21
CA VAL A 257 7.92 3.74 14.30
C VAL A 257 8.20 5.24 14.47
N ILE A 258 7.97 5.80 15.66
CA ILE A 258 8.29 7.20 15.94
C ILE A 258 9.81 7.45 15.99
N PRO A 259 10.26 8.68 15.70
CA PRO A 259 11.64 9.08 15.98
C PRO A 259 11.95 9.00 17.48
N ARG A 260 13.06 8.37 17.84
CA ARG A 260 13.47 8.28 19.25
C ARG A 260 13.55 9.66 19.93
N ARG A 261 13.87 10.71 19.16
CA ARG A 261 13.94 12.08 19.67
C ARG A 261 12.61 12.61 20.21
N TRP A 262 11.47 12.14 19.71
CA TRP A 262 10.15 12.57 20.21
C TRP A 262 9.85 12.08 21.63
N MET A 263 10.68 11.17 22.12
CA MET A 263 10.65 10.64 23.47
C MET A 263 11.96 10.91 24.21
N ALA A 264 12.58 12.08 23.99
CA ALA A 264 13.71 12.51 24.80
C ALA A 264 13.25 12.77 26.25
N ASP A 265 14.19 12.83 27.18
CA ASP A 265 13.87 12.97 28.60
C ASP A 265 13.06 14.26 28.88
N GLY A 266 11.91 14.10 29.50
CA GLY A 266 10.94 15.18 29.76
C GLY A 266 9.96 15.46 28.63
N ASP A 267 10.16 14.89 27.44
CA ASP A 267 9.24 15.07 26.32
C ASP A 267 7.94 14.26 26.52
N ARG A 268 6.90 14.71 25.83
CA ARG A 268 5.59 14.05 25.87
C ARG A 268 4.94 13.98 24.49
N ILE A 269 4.18 12.91 24.27
CA ILE A 269 3.26 12.78 23.14
C ILE A 269 1.84 12.71 23.71
N GLU A 270 0.94 13.50 23.13
CA GLU A 270 -0.45 13.54 23.56
C GLU A 270 -1.38 13.50 22.34
N LEU A 271 -2.34 12.57 22.39
CA LEU A 271 -3.39 12.42 21.41
C LEU A 271 -4.72 12.59 22.13
N SER A 272 -5.61 13.42 21.62
CA SER A 272 -6.89 13.72 22.26
C SER A 272 -8.04 13.53 21.28
N GLY A 273 -8.92 12.58 21.55
CA GLY A 273 -10.13 12.32 20.77
C GLY A 273 -9.87 11.89 19.33
N VAL A 274 -8.70 11.32 19.02
CA VAL A 274 -8.39 10.85 17.67
C VAL A 274 -9.20 9.60 17.34
N GLN A 275 -9.64 9.48 16.09
CA GLN A 275 -10.49 8.36 15.71
C GLN A 275 -9.66 7.09 15.44
N SER A 276 -10.06 6.00 16.04
CA SER A 276 -9.54 4.66 15.79
C SER A 276 -10.67 3.68 15.44
N TYR A 277 -10.33 2.47 14.99
CA TYR A 277 -11.33 1.41 14.77
C TYR A 277 -11.99 0.92 16.07
N PHE A 278 -11.37 1.22 17.22
CA PHE A 278 -11.85 0.83 18.54
C PHE A 278 -12.64 1.94 19.24
N GLY A 279 -12.84 3.08 18.57
CA GLY A 279 -13.50 4.26 19.12
C GLY A 279 -12.56 5.47 19.29
N PRO A 280 -13.04 6.55 19.90
CA PRO A 280 -12.24 7.73 20.20
C PRO A 280 -11.08 7.40 21.13
N LEU A 281 -9.87 7.69 20.69
CA LEU A 281 -8.63 7.35 21.38
C LEU A 281 -8.01 8.59 22.04
N ASN A 282 -7.69 8.46 23.32
CA ASN A 282 -6.90 9.42 24.07
C ASN A 282 -5.63 8.73 24.58
N VAL A 283 -4.48 9.28 24.24
CA VAL A 283 -3.17 8.75 24.66
C VAL A 283 -2.33 9.88 25.22
N ARG A 284 -1.66 9.63 26.33
CA ARG A 284 -0.63 10.50 26.88
C ARG A 284 0.56 9.65 27.25
N ALA A 285 1.72 9.95 26.69
CA ALA A 285 2.99 9.31 27.02
C ALA A 285 4.00 10.38 27.45
N VAL A 286 4.65 10.17 28.58
CA VAL A 286 5.68 11.07 29.14
C VAL A 286 6.96 10.27 29.29
N SER A 287 8.02 10.81 28.74
CA SER A 287 9.35 10.21 28.79
C SER A 287 10.12 10.63 30.03
N ASN A 288 10.69 9.67 30.73
CA ASN A 288 11.64 9.86 31.82
C ASN A 288 12.79 8.86 31.60
N VAL A 289 13.42 8.95 30.46
CA VAL A 289 14.41 7.96 30.00
C VAL A 289 15.69 8.00 30.83
N ARG A 290 16.01 9.10 31.51
CA ARG A 290 17.11 9.15 32.49
C ARG A 290 16.91 8.17 33.63
N ASN A 291 15.67 7.88 33.96
CA ASN A 291 15.28 6.90 34.98
C ASN A 291 14.79 5.60 34.36
N ASN A 292 15.10 5.31 33.08
CA ASN A 292 14.64 4.15 32.32
C ASN A 292 13.13 3.92 32.38
N ARG A 293 12.34 5.00 32.35
CA ARG A 293 10.89 4.95 32.51
C ARG A 293 10.17 5.75 31.42
N ILE A 294 9.10 5.18 30.90
CA ILE A 294 8.07 5.89 30.14
C ILE A 294 6.73 5.63 30.83
N GLU A 295 6.01 6.68 31.13
CA GLU A 295 4.66 6.59 31.67
C GLU A 295 3.65 6.86 30.58
N ALA A 296 2.72 5.92 30.37
CA ALA A 296 1.69 6.08 29.38
C ALA A 296 0.30 5.81 30.00
N SER A 297 -0.66 6.62 29.58
CA SER A 297 -2.09 6.37 29.81
C SER A 297 -2.80 6.30 28.46
N VAL A 298 -3.67 5.30 28.31
CA VAL A 298 -4.45 5.07 27.11
C VAL A 298 -5.91 4.90 27.52
N ARG A 299 -6.79 5.63 26.84
CA ARG A 299 -8.24 5.49 26.99
C ARG A 299 -8.86 5.43 25.61
N CYS A 300 -9.69 4.42 25.40
CA CYS A 300 -10.49 4.23 24.21
C CYS A 300 -11.94 4.09 24.68
N ASP A 301 -12.83 5.01 24.27
CA ASP A 301 -14.22 5.09 24.75
C ASP A 301 -15.20 4.49 23.73
#